data_8b700d7cab2fab91584cf1b2d518928a
#
_entry.id   8b700d7cab2fab91584cf1b2d518928a
#
_cell.length_a   1.000
_cell.length_b   1.000
_cell.length_c   1.000
_cell.angle_alpha   90.00
_cell.angle_beta   90.00
_cell.angle_gamma   90.00
#
_symmetry.space_group_name_H-M   'P 1'
#
loop_
_entity.id
_entity.type
_entity.pdbx_description
1 polymer ?
#
loop_
_entity_poly.entity_id
_entity_poly.type
_entity_poly.pdbx_seq_one_letter_code
_entity_poly.pdbx_strand_id
1 'polypeptide(L)'
;MPAYMVAQYRSSKEYAAYRAAVAELNRKYGARILTQSGTARCVEGEWNHDSMVIIEFASLTAAQQFYQSQEYAAVKALRQGAPPISIVLVDGVPGE
;
A
#
# COMPACT_ATOMS: atom_id res chain seq x y z
N MET A 1 2.06 -18.28 4.81
CA MET A 1 1.58 -17.26 5.73
C MET A 1 1.44 -15.95 4.97
N PRO A 2 0.29 -15.30 5.05
CA PRO A 2 0.13 -14.02 4.39
C PRO A 2 0.99 -12.93 5.03
N ALA A 3 1.27 -11.93 4.23
CA ALA A 3 1.96 -10.74 4.70
C ALA A 3 1.21 -9.52 4.18
N TYR A 4 1.49 -8.38 4.77
CA TYR A 4 0.72 -7.18 4.49
C TYR A 4 1.63 -6.02 4.18
N MET A 5 1.19 -5.22 3.22
CA MET A 5 1.80 -3.92 2.95
C MET A 5 0.84 -2.87 3.50
N VAL A 6 1.34 -2.04 4.41
CA VAL A 6 0.54 -0.99 5.03
C VAL A 6 1.08 0.36 4.55
N ALA A 7 0.25 1.10 3.85
CA ALA A 7 0.61 2.42 3.35
C ALA A 7 -0.19 3.48 4.10
N GLN A 8 0.49 4.52 4.58
CA GLN A 8 -0.14 5.63 5.29
C GLN A 8 0.29 6.93 4.60
N TYR A 9 -0.68 7.78 4.28
CA TYR A 9 -0.38 8.98 3.50
C TYR A 9 -1.46 10.04 3.69
N ARG A 10 -1.18 11.24 3.19
CA ARG A 10 -2.19 12.30 3.08
C ARG A 10 -2.80 12.24 1.71
N SER A 11 -4.12 12.27 1.66
CA SER A 11 -4.84 12.28 0.40
C SER A 11 -4.45 13.50 -0.42
N SER A 12 -4.27 13.30 -1.72
CA SER A 12 -3.91 14.37 -2.65
C SER A 12 -4.28 13.92 -4.05
N LYS A 13 -4.65 14.89 -4.88
CA LYS A 13 -4.96 14.59 -6.28
C LYS A 13 -3.75 14.03 -7.03
N GLU A 14 -2.54 14.30 -6.55
CA GLU A 14 -1.33 13.77 -7.17
C GLU A 14 -1.21 12.26 -7.03
N TYR A 15 -2.02 11.63 -6.15
CA TYR A 15 -2.04 10.18 -6.01
C TYR A 15 -2.98 9.48 -6.99
N ALA A 16 -3.80 10.21 -7.74
CA ALA A 16 -4.85 9.59 -8.56
C ALA A 16 -4.29 8.58 -9.58
N ALA A 17 -3.29 9.00 -10.36
CA ALA A 17 -2.69 8.12 -11.36
C ALA A 17 -1.96 6.94 -10.71
N TYR A 18 -1.27 7.20 -9.61
CA TYR A 18 -0.57 6.17 -8.84
C TYR A 18 -1.56 5.11 -8.33
N ARG A 19 -2.67 5.55 -7.75
CA ARG A 19 -3.66 4.63 -7.18
C ARG A 19 -4.26 3.72 -8.25
N ALA A 20 -4.59 4.28 -9.39
CA ALA A 20 -5.14 3.49 -10.49
C ALA A 20 -4.13 2.46 -10.99
N ALA A 21 -2.87 2.87 -11.17
CA ALA A 21 -1.83 1.97 -11.68
C ALA A 21 -1.46 0.90 -10.67
N VAL A 22 -1.39 1.25 -9.37
CA VAL A 22 -1.03 0.27 -8.34
C VAL A 22 -2.15 -0.76 -8.15
N ALA A 23 -3.41 -0.37 -8.34
CA ALA A 23 -4.53 -1.31 -8.26
C ALA A 23 -4.42 -2.39 -9.35
N GLU A 24 -4.06 -1.98 -10.57
CA GLU A 24 -3.84 -2.93 -11.66
C GLU A 24 -2.68 -3.86 -11.35
N LEU A 25 -1.58 -3.31 -10.82
CA LEU A 25 -0.40 -4.10 -10.51
C LEU A 25 -0.67 -5.08 -9.38
N ASN A 26 -1.42 -4.66 -8.36
CA ASN A 26 -1.84 -5.55 -7.28
C ASN A 26 -2.61 -6.75 -7.83
N ARG A 27 -3.50 -6.50 -8.78
CA ARG A 27 -4.28 -7.58 -9.40
C ARG A 27 -3.38 -8.56 -10.12
N LYS A 28 -2.39 -8.04 -10.85
CA LYS A 28 -1.44 -8.87 -11.59
C LYS A 28 -0.62 -9.76 -10.67
N TYR A 29 -0.27 -9.27 -9.48
CA TYR A 29 0.54 -10.02 -8.52
C TYR A 29 -0.29 -10.86 -7.55
N GLY A 30 -1.61 -10.88 -7.72
CA GLY A 30 -2.49 -11.65 -6.85
C GLY A 30 -2.65 -11.04 -5.46
N ALA A 31 -2.32 -9.78 -5.29
CA ALA A 31 -2.47 -9.09 -4.02
C ALA A 31 -3.90 -8.59 -3.86
N ARG A 32 -4.35 -8.48 -2.61
CA ARG A 32 -5.72 -8.10 -2.28
C ARG A 32 -5.73 -6.85 -1.43
N ILE A 33 -6.49 -5.84 -1.85
CA ILE A 33 -6.71 -4.64 -1.03
C ILE A 33 -7.79 -4.98 -0.01
N LEU A 34 -7.48 -4.81 1.27
CA LEU A 34 -8.36 -5.21 2.37
C LEU A 34 -9.14 -4.06 2.99
N THR A 35 -8.75 -2.81 2.74
CA THR A 35 -9.36 -1.66 3.39
C THR A 35 -10.01 -0.74 2.37
N GLN A 36 -11.01 0.00 2.83
CA GLN A 36 -11.69 0.98 1.99
C GLN A 36 -10.99 2.32 2.11
N SER A 37 -10.69 2.92 0.96
CA SER A 37 -10.00 4.20 0.89
C SER A 37 -10.79 5.30 1.59
N GLY A 38 -10.09 6.17 2.34
CA GLY A 38 -10.70 7.33 2.95
C GLY A 38 -11.51 7.08 4.20
N THR A 39 -11.44 5.86 4.76
CA THR A 39 -12.24 5.52 5.94
C THR A 39 -11.41 5.40 7.23
N ALA A 40 -10.10 5.59 7.16
CA ALA A 40 -9.24 5.46 8.33
C ALA A 40 -9.48 6.61 9.31
N ARG A 41 -9.48 6.30 10.61
CA ARG A 41 -9.66 7.28 11.67
C ARG A 41 -8.68 7.03 12.79
N CYS A 42 -7.98 8.06 13.21
CA CYS A 42 -7.13 7.98 14.39
C CYS A 42 -8.01 8.11 15.62
N VAL A 43 -7.98 7.09 16.49
CA VAL A 43 -8.81 7.07 17.70
C VAL A 43 -8.02 7.35 18.96
N GLU A 44 -6.69 7.39 18.84
CA GLU A 44 -5.83 7.70 19.98
C GLU A 44 -4.47 8.13 19.45
N GLY A 45 -3.87 9.14 20.08
CA GLY A 45 -2.55 9.62 19.72
C GLY A 45 -2.56 10.58 18.56
N GLU A 46 -1.37 10.91 18.08
CA GLU A 46 -1.19 11.80 16.94
C GLU A 46 -1.00 11.00 15.66
N TRP A 47 -1.62 11.45 14.59
CA TRP A 47 -1.50 10.80 13.29
C TRP A 47 -1.56 11.87 12.21
N ASN A 48 -0.45 12.07 11.51
CA ASN A 48 -0.31 13.13 10.53
C ASN A 48 -0.79 12.76 9.14
N HIS A 49 -1.43 11.61 9.01
CA HIS A 49 -2.00 11.13 7.76
C HIS A 49 -3.51 11.18 7.82
N ASP A 50 -4.17 11.00 6.70
CA ASP A 50 -5.62 10.88 6.68
C ASP A 50 -6.08 9.63 5.93
N SER A 51 -5.14 8.86 5.40
CA SER A 51 -5.46 7.68 4.59
C SER A 51 -4.53 6.53 4.93
N MET A 52 -5.09 5.33 4.93
CA MET A 52 -4.35 4.11 5.13
C MET A 52 -4.91 3.05 4.20
N VAL A 53 -4.03 2.25 3.61
CA VAL A 53 -4.45 1.08 2.84
C VAL A 53 -3.65 -0.12 3.30
N ILE A 54 -4.32 -1.27 3.41
CA ILE A 54 -3.69 -2.53 3.77
C ILE A 54 -3.90 -3.49 2.61
N ILE A 55 -2.80 -4.05 2.12
CA ILE A 55 -2.79 -4.94 0.97
C ILE A 55 -2.21 -6.27 1.42
N GLU A 56 -2.93 -7.36 1.13
CA GLU A 56 -2.50 -8.69 1.50
C GLU A 56 -1.74 -9.35 0.35
N PHE A 57 -0.59 -9.94 0.67
CA PHE A 57 0.20 -10.75 -0.24
C PHE A 57 0.29 -12.19 0.29
N ALA A 58 0.58 -13.13 -0.59
CA ALA A 58 0.67 -14.54 -0.20
C ALA A 58 1.77 -14.79 0.82
N SER A 59 2.84 -13.98 0.81
CA SER A 59 3.96 -14.13 1.71
C SER A 59 4.74 -12.82 1.78
N LEU A 60 5.61 -12.70 2.78
CA LEU A 60 6.49 -11.55 2.90
C LEU A 60 7.42 -11.46 1.69
N THR A 61 7.91 -12.61 1.22
CA THR A 61 8.76 -12.64 0.03
C THR A 61 8.00 -12.08 -1.20
N ALA A 62 6.74 -12.47 -1.36
CA ALA A 62 5.92 -11.97 -2.47
C ALA A 62 5.75 -10.46 -2.38
N ALA A 63 5.51 -9.94 -1.17
CA ALA A 63 5.36 -8.50 -0.97
C ALA A 63 6.66 -7.75 -1.30
N GLN A 64 7.81 -8.30 -0.88
CA GLN A 64 9.11 -7.71 -1.18
C GLN A 64 9.39 -7.72 -2.67
N GLN A 65 9.08 -8.82 -3.35
CA GLN A 65 9.27 -8.92 -4.81
C GLN A 65 8.41 -7.90 -5.56
N PHE A 66 7.17 -7.72 -5.11
CA PHE A 66 6.29 -6.69 -5.67
C PHE A 66 6.92 -5.31 -5.52
N TYR A 67 7.35 -4.96 -4.32
CA TYR A 67 7.89 -3.63 -4.05
C TYR A 67 9.18 -3.36 -4.82
N GLN A 68 10.00 -4.39 -4.99
CA GLN A 68 11.30 -4.28 -5.67
C GLN A 68 11.21 -4.45 -7.19
N SER A 69 10.01 -4.72 -7.73
CA SER A 69 9.86 -4.97 -9.15
C SER A 69 10.06 -3.71 -9.97
N GLN A 70 10.47 -3.89 -11.22
CA GLN A 70 10.59 -2.78 -12.16
C GLN A 70 9.22 -2.19 -12.45
N GLU A 71 8.19 -3.02 -12.44
CA GLU A 71 6.81 -2.57 -12.65
C GLU A 71 6.39 -1.60 -11.56
N TYR A 72 6.69 -1.92 -10.30
CA TYR A 72 6.35 -1.02 -9.21
C TYR A 72 7.18 0.27 -9.28
N ALA A 73 8.44 0.19 -9.67
CA ALA A 73 9.28 1.39 -9.83
C ALA A 73 8.65 2.38 -10.81
N ALA A 74 8.09 1.87 -11.91
CA ALA A 74 7.41 2.73 -12.89
C ALA A 74 6.14 3.33 -12.31
N VAL A 75 5.37 2.55 -11.55
CA VAL A 75 4.16 3.02 -10.90
C VAL A 75 4.50 4.05 -9.83
N LYS A 76 5.55 3.81 -9.06
CA LYS A 76 5.99 4.71 -7.99
C LYS A 76 6.30 6.11 -8.54
N ALA A 77 6.84 6.19 -9.75
CA ALA A 77 7.16 7.47 -10.36
C ALA A 77 5.92 8.34 -10.59
N LEU A 78 4.74 7.73 -10.66
CA LEU A 78 3.50 8.46 -10.91
C LEU A 78 3.06 9.32 -9.73
N ARG A 79 3.62 9.10 -8.53
CA ARG A 79 3.30 9.92 -7.36
C ARG A 79 4.40 10.91 -7.02
N GLN A 80 5.27 11.19 -7.95
CA GLN A 80 6.30 12.20 -7.77
C GLN A 80 5.64 13.55 -7.54
N GLY A 81 6.07 14.27 -6.50
CA GLY A 81 5.46 15.54 -6.15
C GLY A 81 4.28 15.44 -5.19
N ALA A 82 3.80 14.22 -4.91
CA ALA A 82 2.74 14.02 -3.94
C ALA A 82 3.29 14.14 -2.51
N PRO A 83 2.41 14.36 -1.51
CA PRO A 83 2.85 14.37 -0.11
C PRO A 83 3.55 13.06 0.27
N PRO A 84 4.39 13.09 1.31
CA PRO A 84 5.10 11.88 1.73
C PRO A 84 4.17 10.73 2.08
N ILE A 85 4.65 9.51 1.84
CA ILE A 85 3.93 8.28 2.14
C ILE A 85 4.86 7.35 2.92
N SER A 86 4.31 6.64 3.91
CA SER A 86 5.02 5.60 4.62
C SER A 86 4.47 4.26 4.19
N ILE A 87 5.36 3.35 3.80
CA ILE A 87 4.97 2.00 3.39
C ILE A 87 5.76 1.01 4.23
N VAL A 88 5.04 0.13 4.91
CA VAL A 88 5.63 -0.85 5.82
C VAL A 88 5.16 -2.23 5.40
N LEU A 89 6.07 -3.20 5.40
CA LEU A 89 5.73 -4.60 5.19
C LEU A 89 5.75 -5.31 6.54
N VAL A 90 4.73 -6.12 6.79
CA VAL A 90 4.62 -6.86 8.05
C VAL A 90 4.10 -8.25 7.79
N ASP A 91 4.68 -9.23 8.48
CA ASP A 91 4.28 -10.63 8.33
C ASP A 91 2.99 -10.90 9.11
N GLY A 92 2.20 -11.84 8.62
CA GLY A 92 0.99 -12.25 9.32
C GLY A 92 1.30 -13.16 10.50
N VAL A 93 0.28 -13.42 11.30
CA VAL A 93 0.41 -14.28 12.47
C VAL A 93 0.57 -15.74 12.00
N PRO A 94 1.58 -16.48 12.50
CA PRO A 94 1.74 -17.88 12.13
C PRO A 94 0.53 -18.72 12.53
N GLY A 95 0.18 -19.67 11.68
CA GLY A 95 -0.89 -20.63 11.96
C GLY A 95 -2.28 -20.15 11.62
N GLU A 96 -2.41 -19.00 11.02
CA GLU A 96 -3.70 -18.47 10.55
C GLU A 96 -4.10 -19.05 9.21
#